data_5585b96a45799a4146e9cfaec8b58689
#
_entry.id   5585b96a45799a4146e9cfaec8b58689
#
_cell.length_a   1.000
_cell.length_b   1.000
_cell.length_c   1.000
_cell.angle_alpha   90.00
_cell.angle_beta   90.00
_cell.angle_gamma   90.00
#
_symmetry.space_group_name_H-M   'P 1'
#
loop_
_entity.id
_entity.type
_entity.pdbx_description
1 polymer ?
#
loop_
_entity_poly.entity_id
_entity_poly.type
_entity_poly.pdbx_seq_one_letter_code
_entity_poly.pdbx_strand_id
1 'polypeptide(L)'
;MSGSFSRVYKAATDMHKKSAHFTSPSSMRALPEFKKLVEIGRESSEAISSMFTLIHYLPLEAMLALTDILGACPIKKKNRGNVDEMKHDWIRYGKKKGYIS
;
A
#
# COMPACT_ATOMS: atom_id res chain seq x y z
N MET A 1 -11.98 15.91 -0.98
CA MET A 1 -10.97 14.86 -1.14
C MET A 1 -9.63 15.36 -0.63
N SER A 2 -8.92 14.54 0.11
CA SER A 2 -7.62 14.97 0.63
C SER A 2 -6.57 14.98 -0.48
N GLY A 3 -5.65 15.95 -0.43
CA GLY A 3 -4.53 16.00 -1.35
C GLY A 3 -3.61 14.81 -1.21
N SER A 4 -3.58 14.20 -0.01
CA SER A 4 -2.75 13.02 0.23
C SER A 4 -3.19 11.83 -0.60
N PHE A 5 -4.50 11.61 -0.72
CA PHE A 5 -4.97 10.49 -1.54
C PHE A 5 -4.62 10.68 -3.01
N SER A 6 -4.78 11.90 -3.55
CA SER A 6 -4.41 12.18 -4.94
C SER A 6 -2.93 11.90 -5.18
N ARG A 7 -2.07 12.26 -4.23
CA ARG A 7 -0.63 12.06 -4.34
C ARG A 7 -0.27 10.57 -4.31
N VAL A 8 -0.82 9.82 -3.36
CA VAL A 8 -0.51 8.39 -3.28
C VAL A 8 -1.10 7.63 -4.47
N TYR A 9 -2.29 8.03 -4.92
CA TYR A 9 -2.91 7.39 -6.06
C TYR A 9 -2.08 7.58 -7.34
N LYS A 10 -1.60 8.80 -7.57
CA LYS A 10 -0.75 9.08 -8.73
C LYS A 10 0.55 8.28 -8.67
N ALA A 11 1.23 8.28 -7.53
CA ALA A 11 2.48 7.56 -7.36
C ALA A 11 2.26 6.05 -7.55
N ALA A 12 1.17 5.52 -7.00
CA ALA A 12 0.86 4.10 -7.13
C ALA A 12 0.50 3.73 -8.57
N THR A 13 -0.21 4.62 -9.28
CA THR A 13 -0.54 4.39 -10.68
C THR A 13 0.72 4.38 -11.54
N ASP A 14 1.63 5.31 -11.30
CA ASP A 14 2.91 5.35 -12.01
C ASP A 14 3.70 4.06 -11.76
N MET A 15 3.73 3.61 -10.51
CA MET A 15 4.37 2.36 -10.12
C MET A 15 3.70 1.17 -10.81
N HIS A 16 2.38 1.15 -10.85
CA HIS A 16 1.62 0.05 -11.45
C HIS A 16 1.97 -0.10 -12.94
N LYS A 17 2.08 1.01 -13.65
CA LYS A 17 2.45 0.99 -15.06
C LYS A 17 3.84 0.39 -15.27
N LYS A 18 4.78 0.70 -14.37
CA LYS A 18 6.13 0.15 -14.43
C LYS A 18 6.17 -1.31 -14.01
N SER A 19 5.41 -1.67 -12.96
CA SER A 19 5.44 -3.01 -12.40
C SER A 19 4.68 -4.03 -13.24
N ALA A 20 4.00 -3.60 -14.30
CA ALA A 20 3.31 -4.53 -15.20
C ALA A 20 4.26 -5.57 -15.80
N HIS A 21 5.55 -5.29 -15.83
CA HIS A 21 6.57 -6.19 -16.35
C HIS A 21 7.30 -6.96 -15.26
N PHE A 22 6.93 -6.76 -13.99
CA PHE A 22 7.61 -7.40 -12.85
C PHE A 22 6.62 -8.27 -12.09
N THR A 23 7.11 -9.40 -11.58
CA THR A 23 6.28 -10.35 -10.84
C THR A 23 6.70 -10.50 -9.38
N SER A 24 7.86 -9.98 -9.00
CA SER A 24 8.35 -10.14 -7.63
C SER A 24 8.29 -8.84 -6.84
N PRO A 25 8.01 -8.93 -5.52
CA PRO A 25 8.05 -7.75 -4.65
C PRO A 25 9.42 -7.06 -4.63
N SER A 26 10.50 -7.83 -4.75
CA SER A 26 11.85 -7.28 -4.78
C SER A 26 12.05 -6.34 -5.97
N SER A 27 11.55 -6.75 -7.14
CA SER A 27 11.64 -5.92 -8.35
C SER A 27 10.82 -4.65 -8.20
N MET A 28 9.63 -4.76 -7.60
CA MET A 28 8.77 -3.60 -7.37
C MET A 28 9.42 -2.61 -6.41
N ARG A 29 10.08 -3.11 -5.36
CA ARG A 29 10.76 -2.27 -4.37
C ARG A 29 11.95 -1.51 -4.96
N ALA A 30 12.52 -1.99 -6.04
CA ALA A 30 13.64 -1.33 -6.70
C ALA A 30 13.21 -0.12 -7.54
N LEU A 31 11.93 0.02 -7.82
CA LEU A 31 11.43 1.12 -8.65
C LEU A 31 11.49 2.46 -7.90
N PRO A 32 11.95 3.54 -8.57
CA PRO A 32 11.88 4.88 -7.96
C PRO A 32 10.46 5.28 -7.60
N GLU A 33 9.47 4.84 -8.40
CA GLU A 33 8.06 5.12 -8.15
C GLU A 33 7.60 4.50 -6.84
N PHE A 34 8.09 3.30 -6.50
CA PHE A 34 7.76 2.68 -5.23
C PHE A 34 8.35 3.47 -4.06
N LYS A 35 9.61 3.88 -4.18
CA LYS A 35 10.26 4.67 -3.14
C LYS A 35 9.53 5.98 -2.89
N LYS A 36 9.06 6.62 -3.96
CA LYS A 36 8.29 7.84 -3.85
C LYS A 36 6.97 7.60 -3.11
N LEU A 37 6.28 6.50 -3.43
CA LEU A 37 5.03 6.14 -2.77
C LEU A 37 5.24 5.95 -1.27
N VAL A 38 6.28 5.24 -0.87
CA VAL A 38 6.62 5.04 0.53
C VAL A 38 6.92 6.36 1.22
N GLU A 39 7.68 7.24 0.58
CA GLU A 39 7.99 8.56 1.14
C GLU A 39 6.72 9.37 1.40
N ILE A 40 5.81 9.40 0.44
CA ILE A 40 4.55 10.12 0.60
C ILE A 40 3.76 9.55 1.77
N GLY A 41 3.70 8.22 1.87
CA GLY A 41 2.98 7.56 2.95
C GLY A 41 3.53 7.86 4.33
N ARG A 42 4.82 8.16 4.43
CA ARG A 42 5.47 8.48 5.71
C ARG A 42 5.31 9.93 6.14
N GLU A 43 4.80 10.80 5.26
CA GLU A 43 4.72 12.23 5.55
C GLU A 43 3.74 12.58 6.68
N SER A 44 2.65 11.84 6.81
CA SER A 44 1.61 12.17 7.78
C SER A 44 0.70 10.98 8.02
N SER A 45 -0.06 11.06 9.12
CA SER A 45 -1.08 10.04 9.40
C SER A 45 -2.19 10.07 8.36
N GLU A 46 -2.48 11.23 7.78
CA GLU A 46 -3.44 11.34 6.69
C GLU A 46 -2.96 10.56 5.46
N ALA A 47 -1.67 10.64 5.14
CA ALA A 47 -1.10 9.88 4.03
C ALA A 47 -1.17 8.38 4.29
N ILE A 48 -0.93 7.94 5.52
CA ILE A 48 -1.06 6.52 5.88
C ILE A 48 -2.51 6.07 5.70
N SER A 49 -3.45 6.87 6.18
CA SER A 49 -4.88 6.59 5.99
C SER A 49 -5.23 6.48 4.52
N SER A 50 -4.68 7.36 3.69
CA SER A 50 -4.88 7.33 2.24
C SER A 50 -4.34 6.04 1.61
N MET A 51 -3.25 5.50 2.16
CA MET A 51 -2.71 4.22 1.69
C MET A 51 -3.70 3.08 1.94
N PHE A 52 -4.41 3.10 3.09
CA PHE A 52 -5.44 2.09 3.34
C PHE A 52 -6.61 2.22 2.37
N THR A 53 -6.99 3.45 2.01
CA THR A 53 -8.01 3.67 0.98
C THR A 53 -7.54 3.14 -0.37
N LEU A 54 -6.27 3.33 -0.68
CA LEU A 54 -5.67 2.89 -1.94
C LEU A 54 -5.76 1.37 -2.13
N ILE A 55 -5.84 0.60 -1.05
CA ILE A 55 -5.98 -0.86 -1.12
C ILE A 55 -7.18 -1.27 -2.00
N HIS A 56 -8.24 -0.47 -2.00
CA HIS A 56 -9.44 -0.77 -2.78
C HIS A 56 -9.26 -0.54 -4.28
N TYR A 57 -8.22 0.18 -4.68
CA TYR A 57 -7.95 0.52 -6.08
C TYR A 57 -6.74 -0.19 -6.65
N LEU A 58 -5.63 -0.16 -5.91
CA LEU A 58 -4.37 -0.80 -6.30
C LEU A 58 -3.84 -1.61 -5.11
N PRO A 59 -4.47 -2.77 -4.85
CA PRO A 59 -4.20 -3.51 -3.60
C PRO A 59 -2.76 -3.96 -3.44
N LEU A 60 -2.13 -4.47 -4.47
CA LEU A 60 -0.76 -5.00 -4.32
C LEU A 60 0.24 -3.90 -4.05
N GLU A 61 0.13 -2.78 -4.78
CA GLU A 61 1.00 -1.63 -4.58
C GLU A 61 0.82 -1.04 -3.19
N ALA A 62 -0.45 -0.87 -2.78
CA ALA A 62 -0.76 -0.29 -1.48
C ALA A 62 -0.27 -1.17 -0.33
N MET A 63 -0.51 -2.48 -0.41
CA MET A 63 -0.11 -3.40 0.64
C MET A 63 1.40 -3.50 0.76
N LEU A 64 2.11 -3.52 -0.35
CA LEU A 64 3.56 -3.56 -0.33
C LEU A 64 4.14 -2.28 0.29
N ALA A 65 3.60 -1.13 -0.12
CA ALA A 65 4.04 0.15 0.44
C ALA A 65 3.75 0.24 1.94
N LEU A 66 2.57 -0.21 2.38
CA LEU A 66 2.22 -0.21 3.80
C LEU A 66 3.17 -1.07 4.61
N THR A 67 3.58 -2.22 4.07
CA THR A 67 4.54 -3.08 4.73
C THR A 67 5.84 -2.32 5.01
N ASP A 68 6.33 -1.57 4.03
CA ASP A 68 7.57 -0.83 4.17
C ASP A 68 7.40 0.42 5.06
N ILE A 69 6.24 1.09 4.97
CA ILE A 69 5.97 2.28 5.78
C ILE A 69 5.84 1.94 7.26
N LEU A 70 5.08 0.90 7.57
CA LEU A 70 4.76 0.55 8.95
C LEU A 70 5.70 -0.48 9.56
N GLY A 71 6.51 -1.12 8.74
CA GLY A 71 7.43 -2.14 9.21
C GLY A 71 6.73 -3.38 9.75
N ALA A 72 5.52 -3.65 9.28
CA ALA A 72 4.71 -4.76 9.75
C ALA A 72 3.93 -5.38 8.61
N CYS A 73 3.61 -6.66 8.73
CA CYS A 73 2.81 -7.37 7.75
C CYS A 73 1.72 -8.15 8.48
N PRO A 74 0.48 -7.63 8.53
CA PRO A 74 -0.61 -8.29 9.25
C PRO A 74 -1.22 -9.45 8.48
N ILE A 75 -0.75 -9.74 7.27
CA ILE A 75 -1.31 -10.80 6.44
C ILE A 75 -1.02 -12.15 7.07
N LYS A 76 -2.08 -12.92 7.32
CA LYS A 76 -1.94 -14.27 7.86
C LYS A 76 -1.31 -15.17 6.81
N LYS A 77 -0.46 -16.09 7.26
CA LYS A 77 0.25 -16.99 6.37
C LYS A 77 -0.69 -17.76 5.44
N LYS A 78 -1.84 -18.20 5.96
CA LYS A 78 -2.83 -18.94 5.19
C LYS A 78 -3.52 -18.09 4.12
N ASN A 79 -3.47 -16.76 4.25
CA ASN A 79 -4.14 -15.85 3.33
C ASN A 79 -3.22 -15.34 2.22
N ARG A 80 -1.95 -15.68 2.27
CA ARG A 80 -1.00 -15.25 1.23
C ARG A 80 -1.40 -15.83 -0.12
N GLY A 81 -1.42 -14.98 -1.13
CA GLY A 81 -1.83 -15.38 -2.47
C GLY A 81 -3.31 -15.16 -2.74
N ASN A 82 -4.11 -14.90 -1.70
CA ASN A 82 -5.52 -14.55 -1.86
C ASN A 82 -5.68 -13.07 -1.61
N VAL A 83 -5.78 -12.28 -2.70
CA VAL A 83 -5.79 -10.82 -2.60
C VAL A 83 -6.93 -10.31 -1.72
N ASP A 84 -8.12 -10.88 -1.84
CA ASP A 84 -9.27 -10.44 -1.05
C ASP A 84 -9.03 -10.64 0.45
N GLU A 85 -8.50 -11.79 0.84
CA GLU A 85 -8.20 -12.06 2.25
C GLU A 85 -7.05 -11.19 2.75
N MET A 86 -6.06 -10.94 1.91
CA MET A 86 -4.95 -10.05 2.26
C MET A 86 -5.46 -8.64 2.51
N LYS A 87 -6.39 -8.14 1.69
CA LYS A 87 -7.01 -6.84 1.87
C LYS A 87 -7.75 -6.78 3.21
N HIS A 88 -8.51 -7.82 3.55
CA HIS A 88 -9.22 -7.88 4.82
C HIS A 88 -8.27 -7.83 6.02
N ASP A 89 -7.16 -8.56 5.94
CA ASP A 89 -6.16 -8.55 7.01
C ASP A 89 -5.60 -7.14 7.23
N TRP A 90 -5.29 -6.43 6.15
CA TRP A 90 -4.78 -5.07 6.24
C TRP A 90 -5.82 -4.09 6.76
N ILE A 91 -7.06 -4.16 6.27
CA ILE A 91 -8.13 -3.26 6.73
C ILE A 91 -8.39 -3.48 8.22
N ARG A 92 -8.43 -4.74 8.67
CA ARG A 92 -8.59 -5.05 10.08
C ARG A 92 -7.47 -4.45 10.92
N TYR A 93 -6.24 -4.58 10.43
CA TYR A 93 -5.08 -4.01 11.10
C TYR A 93 -5.18 -2.48 11.19
N GLY A 94 -5.59 -1.82 10.10
CA GLY A 94 -5.74 -0.38 10.08
C GLY A 94 -6.77 0.11 11.08
N LYS A 95 -7.89 -0.60 11.20
CA LYS A 95 -8.93 -0.27 12.18
C LYS A 95 -8.43 -0.48 13.60
N LYS A 96 -7.73 -1.59 13.85
CA LYS A 96 -7.20 -1.90 15.17
C LYS A 96 -6.19 -0.85 15.63
N LYS A 97 -5.36 -0.34 14.73
CA LYS A 97 -4.34 0.64 15.06
C LYS A 97 -4.85 2.09 14.99
N GLY A 98 -6.08 2.29 14.55
CA GLY A 98 -6.67 3.62 14.51
C GLY A 98 -6.30 4.45 13.28
N TYR A 99 -5.72 3.84 12.26
CA TYR A 99 -5.43 4.56 11.02
C TYR A 99 -6.68 4.83 10.21
N ILE A 100 -7.68 3.97 10.34
CA ILE A 100 -8.98 4.11 9.65
C ILE A 100 -10.09 3.73 10.62
N SER A 101 -11.31 4.14 10.28
CA SER A 101 -12.50 3.87 11.10
C SER A 101 -13.09 2.50 10.84
#